data_5acd0c47995d32480400ace1ef4859e0
#
_entry.id   5acd0c47995d32480400ace1ef4859e0
#
_cell.length_a   1.000
_cell.length_b   1.000
_cell.length_c   1.000
_cell.angle_alpha   90.00
_cell.angle_beta   90.00
_cell.angle_gamma   90.00
#
_symmetry.space_group_name_H-M   'P 1'
#
loop_
_entity.id
_entity.type
_entity.pdbx_description
1 polymer ?
#
loop_
_entity_poly.entity_id
_entity_poly.type
_entity_poly.pdbx_seq_one_letter_code
_entity_poly.pdbx_strand_id
1 'polypeptide(L)'
;MSDKEKLRELAEITDLVFAMQSAEIQETTRQQALIESKLAKLSKASEDAQARFQSDVGLRFGGADVMWQAWLGQQRKSLNTELAAVLAEKERRLQKMKFAFGRKEVAAKMCAEAAAIKRSDERDP
;
A
#
# COMPACT_ATOMS: atom_id res chain seq x y z
N MET A 1 35.49 2.70 -17.55
CA MET A 1 34.04 2.81 -17.79
C MET A 1 33.70 4.15 -18.43
N SER A 2 33.01 4.15 -19.55
CA SER A 2 32.56 5.37 -20.20
C SER A 2 31.39 5.99 -19.42
N ASP A 3 31.15 7.28 -19.61
CA ASP A 3 30.01 7.98 -18.99
C ASP A 3 28.68 7.38 -19.45
N LYS A 4 28.60 6.92 -20.69
CA LYS A 4 27.43 6.25 -21.24
C LYS A 4 27.10 4.95 -20.49
N GLU A 5 28.12 4.17 -20.16
CA GLU A 5 27.95 2.92 -19.39
C GLU A 5 27.51 3.20 -17.98
N LYS A 6 28.06 4.25 -17.35
CA LYS A 6 27.66 4.68 -15.99
C LYS A 6 26.20 5.14 -15.96
N LEU A 7 25.76 5.86 -16.98
CA LEU A 7 24.37 6.31 -17.11
C LEU A 7 23.41 5.14 -17.31
N ARG A 8 23.81 4.13 -18.10
CA ARG A 8 23.03 2.91 -18.29
C ARG A 8 22.87 2.14 -16.99
N GLU A 9 23.97 1.99 -16.25
CA GLU A 9 23.96 1.33 -14.93
C GLU A 9 23.06 2.09 -13.95
N LEU A 10 23.14 3.42 -13.95
CA LEU A 10 22.28 4.25 -13.11
C LEU A 10 20.81 4.05 -13.45
N ALA A 11 20.46 3.99 -14.73
CA ALA A 11 19.10 3.75 -15.19
C ALA A 11 18.61 2.36 -14.74
N GLU A 12 19.45 1.35 -14.84
CA GLU A 12 19.11 -0.02 -14.38
C GLU A 12 18.87 -0.06 -12.87
N ILE A 13 19.73 0.61 -12.08
CA ILE A 13 19.60 0.68 -10.63
C ILE A 13 18.32 1.42 -10.24
N THR A 14 18.03 2.56 -10.85
CA THR A 14 16.84 3.34 -10.55
C THR A 14 15.55 2.61 -10.93
N ASP A 15 15.55 1.86 -12.05
CA ASP A 15 14.43 0.99 -12.44
C ASP A 15 14.20 -0.10 -11.40
N LEU A 16 15.27 -0.73 -10.92
CA LEU A 16 15.18 -1.79 -9.92
C LEU A 16 14.65 -1.25 -8.58
N VAL A 17 15.14 -0.10 -8.13
CA VAL A 17 14.67 0.54 -6.89
C VAL A 17 13.18 0.88 -7.00
N PHE A 18 12.75 1.42 -8.12
CA PHE A 18 11.33 1.72 -8.37
C PHE A 18 10.47 0.45 -8.32
N ALA A 19 10.94 -0.62 -8.96
CA ALA A 19 10.23 -1.91 -8.94
C ALA A 19 10.10 -2.47 -7.52
N MET A 20 11.15 -2.37 -6.71
CA MET A 20 11.14 -2.79 -5.31
C MET A 20 10.14 -1.99 -4.48
N GLN A 21 10.12 -0.66 -4.66
CA GLN A 21 9.18 0.22 -3.96
C GLN A 21 7.73 -0.09 -4.35
N SER A 22 7.49 -0.36 -5.64
CA SER A 22 6.16 -0.75 -6.13
C SER A 22 5.69 -2.07 -5.51
N ALA A 23 6.58 -3.05 -5.38
CA ALA A 23 6.26 -4.33 -4.75
C ALA A 23 5.92 -4.18 -3.28
N GLU A 24 6.63 -3.32 -2.55
CA GLU A 24 6.33 -3.01 -1.14
C GLU A 24 4.95 -2.38 -0.97
N ILE A 25 4.56 -1.49 -1.88
CA ILE A 25 3.22 -0.87 -1.86
C ILE A 25 2.14 -1.90 -2.14
N GLN A 26 2.36 -2.81 -3.08
CA GLN A 26 1.42 -3.90 -3.37
C GLN A 26 1.19 -4.77 -2.14
N GLU A 27 2.24 -5.10 -1.39
CA GLU A 27 2.14 -5.86 -0.15
C GLU A 27 1.34 -5.11 0.92
N THR A 28 1.60 -3.81 1.08
CA THR A 28 0.85 -2.96 2.02
C THR A 28 -0.63 -2.88 1.63
N THR A 29 -0.92 -2.76 0.34
CA THR A 29 -2.30 -2.75 -0.18
C THR A 29 -3.01 -4.07 0.10
N ARG A 30 -2.29 -5.19 -0.01
CA ARG A 30 -2.81 -6.52 0.33
C ARG A 30 -3.17 -6.60 1.82
N GLN A 31 -2.29 -6.13 2.69
CA GLN A 31 -2.54 -6.08 4.14
C GLN A 31 -3.76 -5.21 4.47
N GLN A 32 -3.88 -4.06 3.83
CA GLN A 32 -5.03 -3.18 3.94
C GLN A 32 -6.33 -3.92 3.57
N ALA A 33 -6.34 -4.59 2.44
CA ALA A 33 -7.51 -5.33 1.97
C ALA A 33 -7.93 -6.44 2.94
N LEU A 34 -6.96 -7.14 3.56
CA LEU A 34 -7.24 -8.17 4.55
C LEU A 34 -7.92 -7.59 5.80
N ILE A 35 -7.43 -6.47 6.30
CA ILE A 35 -8.01 -5.80 7.48
C ILE A 35 -9.42 -5.28 7.16
N GLU A 36 -9.60 -4.66 6.00
CA GLU A 36 -10.92 -4.18 5.55
C GLU A 36 -11.91 -5.32 5.39
N SER A 37 -11.46 -6.48 4.90
CA SER A 37 -12.29 -7.69 4.81
C SER A 37 -12.73 -8.18 6.20
N LYS A 38 -11.83 -8.17 7.18
CA LYS A 38 -12.14 -8.53 8.56
C LYS A 38 -13.15 -7.57 9.18
N LEU A 39 -13.01 -6.28 8.92
CA LEU A 39 -13.95 -5.26 9.38
C LEU A 39 -15.33 -5.46 8.77
N ALA A 40 -15.40 -5.78 7.48
CA ALA A 40 -16.66 -6.06 6.79
C ALA A 40 -17.37 -7.30 7.38
N LYS A 41 -16.62 -8.37 7.65
CA LYS A 41 -17.15 -9.58 8.29
C LYS A 41 -17.66 -9.29 9.70
N LEU A 42 -16.96 -8.43 10.43
CA LEU A 42 -17.35 -8.02 11.77
C LEU A 42 -18.67 -7.21 11.74
N SER A 43 -18.82 -6.30 10.77
CA SER A 43 -20.05 -5.54 10.57
C SER A 43 -21.22 -6.45 10.27
N LYS A 44 -21.03 -7.46 9.41
CA LYS A 44 -22.06 -8.43 9.07
C LYS A 44 -22.46 -9.27 10.29
N ALA A 45 -21.48 -9.73 11.06
CA ALA A 45 -21.73 -10.48 12.29
C ALA A 45 -22.50 -9.63 13.31
N SER A 46 -22.21 -8.32 13.37
CA SER A 46 -22.94 -7.38 14.22
C SER A 46 -24.40 -7.26 13.81
N GLU A 47 -24.67 -7.12 12.52
CA GLU A 47 -26.04 -7.05 11.98
C GLU A 47 -26.82 -8.33 12.26
N ASP A 48 -26.20 -9.48 12.01
CA ASP A 48 -26.82 -10.80 12.24
C ASP A 48 -27.13 -11.01 13.73
N ALA A 49 -26.23 -10.60 14.61
CA ALA A 49 -26.41 -10.69 16.05
C ALA A 49 -27.53 -9.77 16.55
N GLN A 50 -27.63 -8.54 16.01
CA GLN A 50 -28.70 -7.62 16.36
C GLN A 50 -30.06 -8.21 16.00
N ALA A 51 -30.19 -8.83 14.83
CA ALA A 51 -31.40 -9.49 14.40
C ALA A 51 -31.80 -10.62 15.37
N ARG A 52 -30.84 -11.42 15.85
CA ARG A 52 -31.06 -12.47 16.85
C ARG A 52 -31.53 -11.90 18.18
N PHE A 53 -30.88 -10.85 18.68
CA PHE A 53 -31.21 -10.23 19.97
C PHE A 53 -32.57 -9.55 19.93
N GLN A 54 -33.01 -9.07 18.77
CA GLN A 54 -34.36 -8.51 18.58
C GLN A 54 -35.43 -9.60 18.63
N SER A 55 -35.13 -10.80 18.13
CA SER A 55 -36.09 -11.90 18.07
C SER A 55 -36.06 -12.78 19.32
N ASP A 56 -35.01 -12.74 20.12
CA ASP A 56 -34.83 -13.58 21.32
C ASP A 56 -34.75 -12.71 22.58
N VAL A 57 -35.85 -12.64 23.31
CA VAL A 57 -36.00 -11.86 24.53
C VAL A 57 -35.08 -12.39 25.65
N GLY A 58 -34.88 -13.70 25.70
CA GLY A 58 -34.00 -14.34 26.70
C GLY A 58 -32.55 -13.89 26.57
N LEU A 59 -32.05 -13.75 25.37
CA LEU A 59 -30.70 -13.28 25.12
C LEU A 59 -30.51 -11.83 25.57
N ARG A 60 -31.51 -10.98 25.34
CA ARG A 60 -31.46 -9.57 25.79
C ARG A 60 -31.46 -9.45 27.30
N PHE A 61 -32.36 -10.14 27.98
CA PHE A 61 -32.46 -10.11 29.45
C PHE A 61 -31.30 -10.78 30.14
N GLY A 62 -30.61 -11.72 29.47
CA GLY A 62 -29.42 -12.36 29.99
C GLY A 62 -28.16 -11.51 29.91
N GLY A 63 -28.23 -10.34 29.28
CA GLY A 63 -27.07 -9.44 29.13
C GLY A 63 -26.12 -9.86 28.02
N ALA A 64 -26.46 -10.90 27.24
CA ALA A 64 -25.62 -11.42 26.16
C ALA A 64 -25.40 -10.38 25.06
N ASP A 65 -26.40 -9.54 24.77
CA ASP A 65 -26.30 -8.46 23.80
C ASP A 65 -25.26 -7.40 24.21
N VAL A 66 -25.23 -7.02 25.49
CA VAL A 66 -24.27 -6.06 26.04
C VAL A 66 -22.85 -6.61 25.95
N MET A 67 -22.66 -7.87 26.35
CA MET A 67 -21.36 -8.55 26.26
C MET A 67 -20.89 -8.67 24.81
N TRP A 68 -21.79 -9.00 23.91
CA TRP A 68 -21.50 -9.11 22.47
C TRP A 68 -21.08 -7.76 21.86
N GLN A 69 -21.81 -6.69 22.19
CA GLN A 69 -21.49 -5.34 21.73
C GLN A 69 -20.13 -4.88 22.26
N ALA A 70 -19.83 -5.17 23.52
CA ALA A 70 -18.53 -4.85 24.12
C ALA A 70 -17.39 -5.58 23.40
N TRP A 71 -17.56 -6.86 23.10
CA TRP A 71 -16.58 -7.66 22.36
C TRP A 71 -16.38 -7.12 20.95
N LEU A 72 -17.47 -6.84 20.22
CA LEU A 72 -17.42 -6.24 18.87
C LEU A 72 -16.68 -4.91 18.88
N GLY A 73 -16.95 -4.06 19.88
CA GLY A 73 -16.28 -2.77 20.04
C GLY A 73 -14.78 -2.92 20.19
N GLN A 74 -14.33 -3.90 20.97
CA GLN A 74 -12.90 -4.19 21.15
C GLN A 74 -12.26 -4.71 19.86
N GLN A 75 -12.93 -5.61 19.15
CA GLN A 75 -12.43 -6.14 17.87
C GLN A 75 -12.32 -5.05 16.84
N ARG A 76 -13.35 -4.20 16.72
CA ARG A 76 -13.35 -3.08 15.79
C ARG A 76 -12.25 -2.08 16.08
N LYS A 77 -12.06 -1.75 17.36
CA LYS A 77 -10.98 -0.85 17.80
C LYS A 77 -9.61 -1.39 17.43
N SER A 78 -9.37 -2.68 17.68
CA SER A 78 -8.11 -3.34 17.35
C SER A 78 -7.83 -3.31 15.85
N LEU A 79 -8.83 -3.67 15.04
CA LEU A 79 -8.70 -3.68 13.58
C LEU A 79 -8.52 -2.28 13.00
N ASN A 80 -9.22 -1.29 13.54
CA ASN A 80 -9.06 0.10 13.10
C ASN A 80 -7.67 0.64 13.44
N THR A 81 -7.10 0.25 14.59
CA THR A 81 -5.73 0.60 14.96
C THR A 81 -4.73 -0.02 14.00
N GLU A 82 -4.90 -1.30 13.65
CA GLU A 82 -4.07 -1.97 12.65
C GLU A 82 -4.19 -1.30 11.28
N LEU A 83 -5.41 -0.95 10.87
CA LEU A 83 -5.67 -0.28 9.61
C LEU A 83 -4.97 1.08 9.55
N ALA A 84 -5.06 1.87 10.62
CA ALA A 84 -4.39 3.16 10.70
C ALA A 84 -2.87 3.02 10.54
N ALA A 85 -2.28 2.01 11.18
CA ALA A 85 -0.84 1.74 11.06
C ALA A 85 -0.45 1.35 9.63
N VAL A 86 -1.25 0.50 8.98
CA VAL A 86 -1.01 0.08 7.59
C VAL A 86 -1.14 1.26 6.63
N LEU A 87 -2.14 2.11 6.81
CA LEU A 87 -2.34 3.30 5.97
C LEU A 87 -1.19 4.30 6.14
N ALA A 88 -0.70 4.50 7.35
CA ALA A 88 0.45 5.35 7.62
C ALA A 88 1.71 4.80 6.94
N GLU A 89 1.93 3.49 7.00
CA GLU A 89 3.05 2.83 6.31
C GLU A 89 2.92 2.96 4.80
N LYS A 90 1.72 2.79 4.27
CA LYS A 90 1.45 2.96 2.83
C LYS A 90 1.81 4.37 2.38
N GLU A 91 1.45 5.39 3.15
CA GLU A 91 1.77 6.78 2.84
C GLU A 91 3.29 7.00 2.81
N ARG A 92 4.03 6.47 3.78
CA ARG A 92 5.50 6.54 3.79
C ARG A 92 6.11 5.88 2.55
N ARG A 93 5.61 4.71 2.17
CA ARG A 93 6.08 3.97 1.00
C ARG A 93 5.74 4.69 -0.31
N LEU A 94 4.57 5.35 -0.37
CA LEU A 94 4.20 6.17 -1.53
C LEU A 94 5.16 7.36 -1.70
N GLN A 95 5.56 8.00 -0.62
CA GLN A 95 6.54 9.10 -0.68
C GLN A 95 7.89 8.59 -1.21
N LYS A 96 8.37 7.45 -0.72
CA LYS A 96 9.61 6.82 -1.21
C LYS A 96 9.49 6.46 -2.69
N MET A 97 8.35 5.94 -3.11
CA MET A 97 8.11 5.57 -4.51
C MET A 97 8.14 6.80 -5.42
N LYS A 98 7.59 7.93 -4.99
CA LYS A 98 7.65 9.19 -5.74
C LYS A 98 9.09 9.62 -5.98
N PHE A 99 9.95 9.54 -4.97
CA PHE A 99 11.37 9.83 -5.11
C PHE A 99 12.05 8.85 -6.07
N ALA A 100 11.77 7.56 -5.93
CA ALA A 100 12.33 6.54 -6.81
C ALA A 100 11.89 6.74 -8.27
N PHE A 101 10.63 7.10 -8.48
CA PHE A 101 10.10 7.43 -9.80
C PHE A 101 10.82 8.64 -10.40
N GLY A 102 10.98 9.71 -9.62
CA GLY A 102 11.69 10.92 -10.07
C GLY A 102 13.13 10.62 -10.49
N ARG A 103 13.85 9.81 -9.70
CA ARG A 103 15.22 9.40 -10.03
C ARG A 103 15.25 8.55 -11.30
N LYS A 104 14.30 7.64 -11.45
CA LYS A 104 14.16 6.80 -12.65
C LYS A 104 13.96 7.66 -13.89
N GLU A 105 13.06 8.65 -13.82
CA GLU A 105 12.78 9.56 -14.93
C GLU A 105 14.00 10.40 -15.30
N VAL A 106 14.71 10.94 -14.32
CA VAL A 106 15.94 11.72 -14.54
C VAL A 106 17.03 10.86 -15.18
N ALA A 107 17.24 9.64 -14.68
CA ALA A 107 18.23 8.72 -15.23
C ALA A 107 17.92 8.35 -16.68
N ALA A 108 16.65 8.07 -16.98
CA ALA A 108 16.19 7.77 -18.35
C ALA A 108 16.41 8.97 -19.28
N LYS A 109 16.11 10.17 -18.81
CA LYS A 109 16.32 11.40 -19.56
C LYS A 109 17.80 11.66 -19.85
N MET A 110 18.65 11.46 -18.85
CA MET A 110 20.11 11.61 -19.01
C MET A 110 20.66 10.61 -20.05
N CYS A 111 20.18 9.36 -20.02
CA CYS A 111 20.55 8.35 -21.02
C CYS A 111 20.12 8.75 -22.42
N ALA A 112 18.89 9.27 -22.58
CA ALA A 112 18.35 9.71 -23.84
C ALA A 112 19.14 10.92 -24.40
N GLU A 113 19.48 11.88 -23.54
CA GLU A 113 20.29 13.04 -23.92
C GLU A 113 21.71 12.63 -24.35
N ALA A 114 22.35 11.72 -23.61
CA ALA A 114 23.66 11.20 -23.97
C ALA A 114 23.65 10.48 -25.33
N ALA A 115 22.60 9.70 -25.59
CA ALA A 115 22.44 9.01 -26.88
C ALA A 115 22.19 10.01 -28.02
N ALA A 116 21.43 11.07 -27.79
CA ALA A 116 21.17 12.13 -28.77
C ALA A 116 22.43 12.89 -29.09
N ILE A 117 23.23 13.25 -28.10
CA ILE A 117 24.52 13.94 -28.28
C ILE A 117 25.48 13.08 -29.14
N LYS A 118 25.57 11.78 -28.81
CA LYS A 118 26.41 10.87 -29.56
C LYS A 118 26.00 10.74 -31.02
N ARG A 119 24.70 10.70 -31.32
CA ARG A 119 24.18 10.63 -32.68
C ARG A 119 24.46 11.93 -33.45
N SER A 120 24.36 13.07 -32.80
CA SER A 120 24.69 14.37 -33.39
C SER A 120 26.17 14.45 -33.75
N ASP A 121 27.08 14.00 -32.88
CA ASP A 121 28.52 13.97 -33.12
C ASP A 121 28.88 13.04 -34.28
N GLU A 122 28.19 11.90 -34.42
CA GLU A 122 28.39 10.96 -35.53
C GLU A 122 27.91 11.51 -36.88
N ARG A 123 26.91 12.40 -36.87
CA ARG A 123 26.36 13.02 -38.08
C ARG A 123 27.18 14.21 -38.58
N ASP A 124 27.91 14.86 -37.70
CA ASP A 124 28.72 16.06 -38.01
C ASP A 124 30.16 15.62 -38.19
N PRO A 125 30.67 15.57 -39.45
CA PRO A 125 32.06 15.17 -39.73
C PRO A 125 33.07 16.21 -39.28
#